data_0466daac04d3007f74a62b8a31787304
#
_entry.id   0466daac04d3007f74a62b8a31787304
#
_cell.length_a   1.000
_cell.length_b   1.000
_cell.length_c   1.000
_cell.angle_alpha   90.00
_cell.angle_beta   90.00
_cell.angle_gamma   90.00
#
_symmetry.space_group_name_H-M   'P 1'
#
loop_
_entity.id
_entity.type
_entity.pdbx_description
1 polymer ?
#
loop_
_entity_poly.entity_id
_entity_poly.type
_entity_poly.pdbx_seq_one_letter_code
_entity_poly.pdbx_strand_id
1 'polypeptide(L)'
;KFGGGHLRMLSWITWSSPGLDFNDLGFMQQADNIQQVFWMGYNEWQPKYFYNRFNFGGDFYTVWNFAGQNEYKGLEMNGNLQFKNYYSIFSGFNLQGTSLSSSDLRGGPMLKLPGNFSYRIGASSDERKKLSMELFLMKRWGQHDNIDMSIIEYSLTYKPVNAISVSLSPEYMVSTDNLQYVTTIEDTNPDNYIMANLHSEQFSLSARVNVGITPDMSIQYYGQPFFFSGNYTKFKTITNSMADDYNDRFHEYTADEINLDSENGVYNVDADKNGTTDFSFDDPNFHFLQYRSNLVFRWEYKPGSTFFLVWSQGRT
;
A
#
# COMPACT_ATOMS: atom_id res chain seq x y z
N LYS A 1 -19.58 6.49 21.07
CA LYS A 1 -18.78 7.70 21.06
C LYS A 1 -18.95 8.42 22.38
N PHE A 2 -17.87 8.59 23.16
CA PHE A 2 -17.86 9.29 24.41
C PHE A 2 -16.93 10.51 24.30
N GLY A 3 -17.26 11.60 24.96
CA GLY A 3 -16.43 12.79 25.10
C GLY A 3 -17.13 14.07 24.68
N GLY A 4 -16.83 15.11 25.43
CA GLY A 4 -17.15 16.50 25.14
C GLY A 4 -15.87 17.33 25.14
N GLY A 5 -15.89 18.48 24.51
CA GLY A 5 -14.71 19.34 24.43
C GLY A 5 -13.60 18.77 23.56
N HIS A 6 -12.39 18.70 24.10
CA HIS A 6 -11.19 18.35 23.36
C HIS A 6 -10.92 16.85 23.26
N LEU A 7 -11.30 16.06 24.27
CA LEU A 7 -11.08 14.62 24.32
C LEU A 7 -12.24 13.86 23.69
N ARG A 8 -11.94 12.89 22.85
CA ARG A 8 -12.91 12.01 22.20
C ARG A 8 -12.43 10.57 22.26
N MET A 9 -13.39 9.65 22.45
CA MET A 9 -13.15 8.22 22.45
C MET A 9 -14.20 7.54 21.59
N LEU A 10 -13.79 6.49 20.90
CA LEU A 10 -14.65 5.66 20.07
C LEU A 10 -14.21 4.23 20.18
N SER A 11 -15.15 3.31 20.36
CA SER A 11 -14.90 1.89 20.24
C SER A 11 -15.96 1.28 19.34
N TRP A 12 -15.57 0.33 18.52
CA TRP A 12 -16.49 -0.42 17.68
C TRP A 12 -15.99 -1.84 17.47
N ILE A 13 -16.93 -2.70 17.13
CA ILE A 13 -16.70 -4.07 16.72
C ILE A 13 -17.41 -4.25 15.38
N THR A 14 -16.71 -4.84 14.43
CA THR A 14 -17.27 -5.30 13.16
C THR A 14 -16.96 -6.77 12.99
N TRP A 15 -17.83 -7.49 12.29
CA TRP A 15 -17.58 -8.90 11.98
C TRP A 15 -18.12 -9.26 10.61
N SER A 16 -17.44 -10.21 9.99
CA SER A 16 -17.86 -10.86 8.75
C SER A 16 -17.83 -12.36 8.96
N SER A 17 -18.98 -13.00 8.89
CA SER A 17 -19.07 -14.45 9.14
C SER A 17 -18.26 -15.26 8.10
N PRO A 18 -17.85 -16.50 8.40
CA PRO A 18 -17.08 -17.33 7.47
C PRO A 18 -17.76 -17.58 6.12
N GLY A 19 -19.08 -17.64 6.10
CA GLY A 19 -19.87 -17.84 4.87
C GLY A 19 -20.33 -16.56 4.19
N LEU A 20 -19.85 -15.38 4.61
CA LEU A 20 -20.23 -14.12 4.00
C LEU A 20 -19.54 -13.97 2.65
N ASP A 21 -20.33 -13.76 1.60
CA ASP A 21 -19.84 -13.47 0.26
C ASP A 21 -20.63 -12.31 -0.36
N PHE A 22 -19.96 -11.21 -0.65
CA PHE A 22 -20.49 -10.03 -1.32
C PHE A 22 -19.80 -9.75 -2.66
N ASN A 23 -19.09 -10.72 -3.23
CA ASN A 23 -18.35 -10.53 -4.48
C ASN A 23 -19.25 -10.14 -5.65
N ASP A 24 -20.53 -10.45 -5.61
CA ASP A 24 -21.53 -9.98 -6.60
C ASP A 24 -21.76 -8.46 -6.57
N LEU A 25 -21.47 -7.81 -5.43
CA LEU A 25 -21.65 -6.37 -5.22
C LEU A 25 -20.35 -5.58 -5.25
N GLY A 26 -19.20 -6.27 -5.22
CA GLY A 26 -17.88 -5.68 -5.18
C GLY A 26 -16.83 -6.68 -4.71
N PHE A 27 -15.57 -6.28 -4.73
CA PHE A 27 -14.48 -7.14 -4.27
C PHE A 27 -14.45 -7.24 -2.74
N MET A 28 -14.61 -8.43 -2.20
CA MET A 28 -14.48 -8.74 -0.79
C MET A 28 -13.09 -9.34 -0.52
N GLN A 29 -12.30 -8.68 0.31
CA GLN A 29 -10.93 -9.14 0.61
C GLN A 29 -10.91 -10.36 1.51
N GLN A 30 -11.76 -10.39 2.54
CA GLN A 30 -11.77 -11.44 3.56
C GLN A 30 -13.13 -11.56 4.23
N ALA A 31 -13.59 -12.78 4.41
CA ALA A 31 -14.62 -13.19 5.36
C ALA A 31 -13.97 -13.73 6.65
N ASP A 32 -14.75 -14.29 7.57
CA ASP A 32 -14.25 -14.95 8.79
C ASP A 32 -13.39 -14.03 9.66
N ASN A 33 -13.85 -12.82 9.95
CA ASN A 33 -13.14 -11.91 10.82
C ASN A 33 -14.03 -11.21 11.86
N ILE A 34 -13.46 -10.92 13.01
CA ILE A 34 -14.03 -10.10 14.10
C ILE A 34 -12.99 -9.04 14.43
N GLN A 35 -13.25 -7.81 14.02
CA GLN A 35 -12.38 -6.68 14.27
C GLN A 35 -12.87 -5.86 15.46
N GLN A 36 -11.99 -5.55 16.39
CA GLN A 36 -12.21 -4.63 17.48
C GLN A 36 -11.25 -3.45 17.36
N VAL A 37 -11.75 -2.25 17.53
CA VAL A 37 -10.95 -1.03 17.57
C VAL A 37 -11.36 -0.18 18.77
N PHE A 38 -10.35 0.34 19.46
CA PHE A 38 -10.50 1.38 20.47
C PHE A 38 -9.64 2.56 20.06
N TRP A 39 -10.28 3.68 19.81
CA TRP A 39 -9.63 4.93 19.42
C TRP A 39 -9.81 5.99 20.50
N MET A 40 -8.75 6.76 20.77
CA MET A 40 -8.78 7.94 21.60
C MET A 40 -8.03 9.08 20.94
N GLY A 41 -8.59 10.30 21.02
CA GLY A 41 -7.97 11.47 20.42
C GLY A 41 -8.27 12.75 21.17
N TYR A 42 -7.30 13.65 21.13
CA TYR A 42 -7.38 15.01 21.62
C TYR A 42 -7.35 15.98 20.43
N ASN A 43 -8.27 16.97 20.43
CA ASN A 43 -8.37 17.94 19.35
C ASN A 43 -8.45 19.36 19.95
N GLU A 44 -7.61 20.26 19.45
CA GLU A 44 -7.68 21.68 19.71
C GLU A 44 -8.00 22.40 18.39
N TRP A 45 -9.17 23.00 18.33
CA TRP A 45 -9.67 23.67 17.15
C TRP A 45 -9.59 25.19 17.22
N GLN A 46 -9.23 25.73 18.40
CA GLN A 46 -9.13 27.18 18.60
C GLN A 46 -7.68 27.63 18.45
N PRO A 47 -7.43 28.66 17.64
CA PRO A 47 -6.09 29.21 17.49
C PRO A 47 -5.54 29.72 18.82
N LYS A 48 -4.35 29.22 19.20
CA LYS A 48 -3.61 29.69 20.39
C LYS A 48 -2.13 29.76 20.06
N TYR A 49 -1.37 30.57 20.79
CA TYR A 49 0.07 30.70 20.68
C TYR A 49 0.55 30.74 19.22
N PHE A 50 1.22 29.66 18.74
CA PHE A 50 1.84 29.53 17.43
C PHE A 50 1.03 28.69 16.43
N TYR A 51 -0.07 28.04 16.87
CA TYR A 51 -0.87 27.15 16.03
C TYR A 51 -2.30 27.68 15.80
N ASN A 52 -2.90 27.23 14.71
CA ASN A 52 -4.33 27.37 14.42
C ASN A 52 -5.14 26.23 15.01
N ARG A 53 -4.65 25.02 14.86
CA ARG A 53 -5.26 23.78 15.35
C ARG A 53 -4.21 22.67 15.48
N PHE A 54 -4.48 21.73 16.35
CA PHE A 54 -3.78 20.45 16.34
C PHE A 54 -4.73 19.34 16.78
N ASN A 55 -4.38 18.15 16.36
CA ASN A 55 -4.97 16.93 16.87
C ASN A 55 -3.86 15.89 17.10
N PHE A 56 -4.12 15.03 18.06
CA PHE A 56 -3.28 13.92 18.40
C PHE A 56 -4.19 12.77 18.83
N GLY A 57 -3.94 11.57 18.35
CA GLY A 57 -4.76 10.41 18.70
C GLY A 57 -4.08 9.12 18.33
N GLY A 58 -4.70 8.04 18.75
CA GLY A 58 -4.25 6.71 18.41
C GLY A 58 -5.34 5.70 18.64
N ASP A 59 -5.13 4.52 18.09
CA ASP A 59 -6.01 3.39 18.23
C ASP A 59 -5.23 2.13 18.55
N PHE A 60 -5.86 1.29 19.33
CA PHE A 60 -5.52 -0.11 19.45
C PHE A 60 -6.54 -0.91 18.65
N TYR A 61 -6.05 -1.81 17.84
CA TYR A 61 -6.88 -2.68 17.01
C TYR A 61 -6.46 -4.15 17.16
N THR A 62 -7.44 -5.03 17.04
CA THR A 62 -7.20 -6.48 17.01
C THR A 62 -8.23 -7.15 16.12
N VAL A 63 -7.80 -8.19 15.40
CA VAL A 63 -8.64 -9.00 14.52
C VAL A 63 -8.49 -10.47 14.90
N TRP A 64 -9.61 -11.14 14.93
CA TRP A 64 -9.75 -12.55 15.25
C TRP A 64 -10.60 -13.24 14.19
N ASN A 65 -10.33 -14.50 13.91
CA ASN A 65 -11.26 -15.32 13.14
C ASN A 65 -12.31 -15.96 14.07
N PHE A 66 -13.32 -16.57 13.51
CA PHE A 66 -14.38 -17.26 14.28
C PHE A 66 -13.88 -18.57 14.93
N ALA A 67 -12.71 -19.09 14.55
CA ALA A 67 -12.04 -20.17 15.26
C ALA A 67 -11.30 -19.70 16.53
N GLY A 68 -11.33 -18.39 16.83
CA GLY A 68 -10.71 -17.83 18.03
C GLY A 68 -9.19 -17.60 17.89
N GLN A 69 -8.65 -17.61 16.68
CA GLN A 69 -7.25 -17.28 16.43
C GLN A 69 -7.10 -15.78 16.23
N ASN A 70 -6.11 -15.17 16.88
CA ASN A 70 -5.78 -13.77 16.66
C ASN A 70 -4.99 -13.62 15.37
N GLU A 71 -5.60 -13.03 14.36
CA GLU A 71 -4.96 -12.82 13.06
C GLU A 71 -3.94 -11.69 13.12
N TYR A 72 -4.29 -10.55 13.72
CA TYR A 72 -3.33 -9.48 13.97
C TYR A 72 -3.82 -8.53 15.06
N LYS A 73 -2.88 -7.81 15.64
CA LYS A 73 -3.11 -6.73 16.60
C LYS A 73 -2.05 -5.66 16.45
N GLY A 74 -2.41 -4.44 16.75
CA GLY A 74 -1.47 -3.33 16.66
C GLY A 74 -1.92 -2.08 17.38
N LEU A 75 -1.01 -1.14 17.40
CA LEU A 75 -1.17 0.21 17.93
C LEU A 75 -0.79 1.21 16.86
N GLU A 76 -1.69 2.14 16.58
CA GLU A 76 -1.40 3.29 15.74
C GLU A 76 -1.47 4.58 16.56
N MET A 77 -0.55 5.51 16.33
CA MET A 77 -0.63 6.87 16.85
C MET A 77 -0.33 7.86 15.73
N ASN A 78 -1.06 8.96 15.72
CA ASN A 78 -0.87 10.02 14.74
C ASN A 78 -1.18 11.39 15.33
N GLY A 79 -0.60 12.41 14.73
CA GLY A 79 -0.82 13.80 15.09
C GLY A 79 -0.69 14.72 13.90
N ASN A 80 -1.44 15.81 13.95
CA ASN A 80 -1.44 16.86 12.94
C ASN A 80 -1.40 18.22 13.62
N LEU A 81 -0.54 19.10 13.17
CA LEU A 81 -0.38 20.46 13.67
C LEU A 81 -0.40 21.44 12.50
N GLN A 82 -1.31 22.41 12.55
CA GLN A 82 -1.31 23.56 11.64
C GLN A 82 -0.84 24.82 12.35
N PHE A 83 0.23 25.40 11.87
CA PHE A 83 0.77 26.66 12.36
C PHE A 83 -0.07 27.88 11.93
N LYS A 84 0.15 29.03 12.56
CA LYS A 84 -0.54 30.29 12.22
C LYS A 84 -0.25 30.79 10.80
N ASN A 85 0.88 30.43 10.23
CA ASN A 85 1.24 30.71 8.84
C ASN A 85 0.63 29.69 7.84
N TYR A 86 -0.25 28.79 8.33
CA TYR A 86 -0.95 27.74 7.58
C TYR A 86 -0.06 26.63 7.00
N TYR A 87 1.20 26.56 7.41
CA TYR A 87 1.98 25.35 7.22
C TYR A 87 1.46 24.26 8.16
N SER A 88 1.49 23.03 7.70
CA SER A 88 1.06 21.89 8.52
C SER A 88 2.15 20.82 8.58
N ILE A 89 2.20 20.12 9.69
CA ILE A 89 3.03 18.92 9.87
C ILE A 89 2.11 17.80 10.34
N PHE A 90 2.29 16.66 9.74
CA PHE A 90 1.69 15.40 10.12
C PHE A 90 2.79 14.42 10.53
N SER A 91 2.54 13.62 11.57
CA SER A 91 3.42 12.51 11.95
C SER A 91 2.59 11.37 12.54
N GLY A 92 3.03 10.15 12.31
CA GLY A 92 2.38 8.97 12.87
C GLY A 92 3.25 7.74 12.81
N PHE A 93 2.94 6.75 13.63
CA PHE A 93 3.54 5.45 13.57
C PHE A 93 2.48 4.35 13.75
N ASN A 94 2.80 3.18 13.25
CA ASN A 94 2.03 1.96 13.48
C ASN A 94 3.00 0.86 13.95
N LEU A 95 2.61 0.16 14.99
CA LEU A 95 3.29 -1.02 15.51
C LEU A 95 2.33 -2.19 15.41
N GLN A 96 2.66 -3.16 14.56
CA GLN A 96 1.90 -4.39 14.41
C GLN A 96 2.71 -5.57 14.97
N GLY A 97 2.08 -6.36 15.81
CA GLY A 97 2.64 -7.61 16.31
C GLY A 97 2.70 -8.71 15.23
N THR A 98 3.22 -9.87 15.59
CA THR A 98 3.10 -11.08 14.77
C THR A 98 1.65 -11.28 14.33
N SER A 99 1.44 -11.65 13.08
CA SER A 99 0.12 -11.83 12.46
C SER A 99 -0.01 -13.21 11.82
N LEU A 100 -1.25 -13.62 11.58
CA LEU A 100 -1.60 -14.83 10.83
C LEU A 100 -2.32 -14.40 9.56
N SER A 101 -1.78 -14.79 8.41
CA SER A 101 -2.40 -14.52 7.13
C SER A 101 -3.06 -15.78 6.57
N SER A 102 -4.32 -15.65 6.20
CA SER A 102 -5.08 -16.69 5.48
C SER A 102 -5.00 -16.53 3.96
N SER A 103 -4.38 -15.44 3.47
CA SER A 103 -4.36 -15.09 2.05
C SER A 103 -2.99 -15.18 1.39
N ASP A 104 -1.89 -15.12 2.15
CA ASP A 104 -0.54 -15.03 1.58
C ASP A 104 -0.12 -16.29 0.83
N LEU A 105 -0.65 -17.46 1.20
CA LEU A 105 -0.46 -18.72 0.50
C LEU A 105 -1.60 -19.03 -0.50
N ARG A 106 -2.43 -18.05 -0.83
CA ARG A 106 -3.47 -18.08 -1.89
C ARG A 106 -4.33 -19.35 -1.90
N GLY A 107 -4.89 -19.71 -0.75
CA GLY A 107 -5.71 -20.91 -0.56
C GLY A 107 -5.03 -22.03 0.21
N GLY A 108 -3.74 -21.85 0.52
CA GLY A 108 -2.99 -22.75 1.41
C GLY A 108 -3.28 -22.56 2.89
N PRO A 109 -2.47 -23.19 3.76
CA PRO A 109 -2.58 -23.03 5.19
C PRO A 109 -2.32 -21.58 5.64
N MET A 110 -2.77 -21.20 6.82
CA MET A 110 -2.42 -19.90 7.40
C MET A 110 -0.91 -19.77 7.58
N LEU A 111 -0.38 -18.61 7.23
CA LEU A 111 1.05 -18.29 7.38
C LEU A 111 1.24 -17.30 8.54
N LYS A 112 2.13 -17.64 9.46
CA LYS A 112 2.54 -16.75 10.53
C LYS A 112 3.57 -15.74 10.02
N LEU A 113 3.24 -14.46 10.11
CA LEU A 113 4.08 -13.36 9.62
C LEU A 113 4.72 -12.60 10.78
N PRO A 114 5.97 -12.14 10.63
CA PRO A 114 6.63 -11.28 11.61
C PRO A 114 5.89 -9.96 11.81
N GLY A 115 6.03 -9.40 13.01
CA GLY A 115 5.55 -8.05 13.28
C GLY A 115 6.33 -6.99 12.52
N ASN A 116 5.75 -5.80 12.42
CA ASN A 116 6.40 -4.67 11.75
C ASN A 116 6.12 -3.35 12.46
N PHE A 117 6.99 -2.39 12.19
CA PHE A 117 6.86 -1.00 12.62
C PHE A 117 6.92 -0.10 11.41
N SER A 118 6.01 0.87 11.31
CA SER A 118 6.09 1.91 10.30
C SER A 118 6.02 3.29 10.92
N TYR A 119 6.79 4.22 10.36
CA TYR A 119 6.78 5.63 10.70
C TYR A 119 6.51 6.46 9.45
N ARG A 120 5.66 7.48 9.60
CA ARG A 120 5.31 8.40 8.53
C ARG A 120 5.36 9.84 9.03
N ILE A 121 5.84 10.72 8.17
CA ILE A 121 5.89 12.17 8.43
C ILE A 121 5.58 12.91 7.14
N GLY A 122 4.86 13.99 7.27
CA GLY A 122 4.54 14.87 6.15
C GLY A 122 4.53 16.33 6.57
N ALA A 123 4.74 17.19 5.59
CA ALA A 123 4.65 18.63 5.76
C ALA A 123 3.98 19.25 4.54
N SER A 124 3.11 20.24 4.76
CA SER A 124 2.48 21.01 3.69
C SER A 124 2.64 22.49 3.93
N SER A 125 2.80 23.26 2.84
CA SER A 125 2.82 24.71 2.87
C SER A 125 1.40 25.28 2.85
N ASP A 126 1.27 26.60 2.88
CA ASP A 126 -0.03 27.30 2.79
C ASP A 126 -0.64 27.13 1.38
N GLU A 127 -1.65 26.27 1.24
CA GLU A 127 -2.38 25.99 -0.01
C GLU A 127 -3.12 27.19 -0.61
N ARG A 128 -3.30 28.27 0.17
CA ARG A 128 -3.90 29.54 -0.30
C ARG A 128 -2.93 30.38 -1.12
N LYS A 129 -1.64 30.02 -1.12
CA LYS A 129 -0.61 30.69 -1.90
C LYS A 129 -0.64 30.23 -3.36
N LYS A 130 -0.08 31.07 -4.24
CA LYS A 130 0.08 30.69 -5.65
C LYS A 130 0.92 29.44 -5.86
N LEU A 131 1.87 29.22 -4.97
CA LEU A 131 2.72 28.02 -4.95
C LEU A 131 2.49 27.31 -3.61
N SER A 132 2.09 26.06 -3.68
CA SER A 132 1.99 25.16 -2.52
C SER A 132 2.78 23.88 -2.77
N MET A 133 3.29 23.31 -1.69
CA MET A 133 4.15 22.13 -1.68
C MET A 133 3.71 21.21 -0.56
N GLU A 134 3.78 19.91 -0.85
CA GLU A 134 3.57 18.84 0.13
C GLU A 134 4.71 17.84 0.02
N LEU A 135 5.18 17.34 1.15
CA LEU A 135 6.15 16.27 1.25
C LEU A 135 5.58 15.20 2.18
N PHE A 136 5.65 13.95 1.77
CA PHE A 136 5.32 12.79 2.59
C PHE A 136 6.45 11.77 2.52
N LEU A 137 6.83 11.25 3.68
CA LEU A 137 7.85 10.22 3.84
C LEU A 137 7.28 9.11 4.70
N MET A 138 7.50 7.87 4.29
CA MET A 138 7.17 6.69 5.09
C MET A 138 8.32 5.69 5.07
N LYS A 139 8.55 5.07 6.21
CA LYS A 139 9.45 3.93 6.35
C LYS A 139 8.75 2.83 7.14
N ARG A 140 8.91 1.58 6.68
CA ARG A 140 8.44 0.38 7.38
C ARG A 140 9.61 -0.59 7.55
N TRP A 141 9.68 -1.18 8.72
CA TRP A 141 10.65 -2.21 9.09
C TRP A 141 9.90 -3.42 9.63
N GLY A 142 10.22 -4.60 9.13
CA GLY A 142 9.74 -5.86 9.67
C GLY A 142 10.73 -6.49 10.66
N GLN A 143 10.21 -7.28 11.57
CA GLN A 143 11.06 -8.17 12.38
C GLN A 143 11.72 -9.21 11.46
N HIS A 144 12.91 -9.69 11.81
CA HIS A 144 13.70 -10.62 11.01
C HIS A 144 14.02 -10.10 9.61
N ASP A 145 14.06 -8.78 9.43
CA ASP A 145 14.24 -8.12 8.12
C ASP A 145 13.20 -8.56 7.07
N ASN A 146 12.05 -9.09 7.54
CA ASN A 146 11.01 -9.62 6.64
C ASN A 146 10.51 -8.61 5.63
N ILE A 147 10.38 -7.35 6.03
CA ILE A 147 10.00 -6.25 5.15
C ILE A 147 10.84 -5.02 5.44
N ASP A 148 11.32 -4.35 4.40
CA ASP A 148 11.89 -3.01 4.43
C ASP A 148 11.27 -2.20 3.30
N MET A 149 10.54 -1.12 3.63
CA MET A 149 9.87 -0.28 2.63
C MET A 149 10.11 1.18 2.92
N SER A 150 10.40 1.94 1.88
CA SER A 150 10.52 3.41 1.92
C SER A 150 9.66 4.03 0.85
N ILE A 151 8.91 5.07 1.20
CA ILE A 151 8.10 5.86 0.26
C ILE A 151 8.49 7.32 0.43
N ILE A 152 8.68 8.00 -0.68
CA ILE A 152 8.78 9.45 -0.78
C ILE A 152 7.77 9.96 -1.80
N GLU A 153 6.90 10.85 -1.35
CA GLU A 153 5.94 11.54 -2.21
C GLU A 153 6.17 13.05 -2.08
N TYR A 154 6.17 13.72 -3.19
CA TYR A 154 6.25 15.17 -3.25
C TYR A 154 5.16 15.70 -4.16
N SER A 155 4.50 16.78 -3.76
CA SER A 155 3.49 17.45 -4.60
C SER A 155 3.79 18.93 -4.68
N LEU A 156 3.81 19.44 -5.89
CA LEU A 156 3.96 20.86 -6.20
C LEU A 156 2.73 21.35 -6.96
N THR A 157 2.06 22.33 -6.43
CA THR A 157 0.90 22.97 -7.10
C THR A 157 1.16 24.46 -7.30
N TYR A 158 1.03 24.91 -8.55
CA TYR A 158 1.19 26.31 -8.93
C TYR A 158 -0.09 26.87 -9.55
N LYS A 159 -0.62 27.90 -8.90
CA LYS A 159 -1.83 28.65 -9.30
C LYS A 159 -1.47 30.12 -9.58
N PRO A 160 -0.92 30.47 -10.75
CA PRO A 160 -0.54 31.85 -11.06
C PRO A 160 -1.73 32.81 -10.98
N VAL A 161 -2.88 32.33 -11.45
CA VAL A 161 -4.19 32.98 -11.40
C VAL A 161 -5.26 31.96 -11.05
N ASN A 162 -6.45 32.39 -10.63
CA ASN A 162 -7.53 31.45 -10.26
C ASN A 162 -7.99 30.53 -11.40
N ALA A 163 -7.80 30.96 -12.64
CA ALA A 163 -8.18 30.20 -13.82
C ALA A 163 -7.17 29.11 -14.20
N ILE A 164 -5.97 29.10 -13.65
CA ILE A 164 -4.90 28.17 -14.05
C ILE A 164 -4.35 27.46 -12.80
N SER A 165 -4.32 26.14 -12.85
CA SER A 165 -3.66 25.29 -11.87
C SER A 165 -2.81 24.24 -12.57
N VAL A 166 -1.55 24.15 -12.17
CA VAL A 166 -0.61 23.12 -12.62
C VAL A 166 -0.11 22.38 -11.39
N SER A 167 -0.17 21.06 -11.41
CA SER A 167 0.41 20.24 -10.34
C SER A 167 1.31 19.14 -10.90
N LEU A 168 2.38 18.84 -10.15
CA LEU A 168 3.31 17.76 -10.38
C LEU A 168 3.47 17.00 -9.06
N SER A 169 3.25 15.68 -9.11
CA SER A 169 3.33 14.83 -7.93
C SER A 169 4.12 13.56 -8.26
N PRO A 170 5.47 13.59 -8.13
CA PRO A 170 6.29 12.41 -8.17
C PRO A 170 6.14 11.59 -6.87
N GLU A 171 6.14 10.28 -7.03
CA GLU A 171 6.18 9.28 -5.97
C GLU A 171 7.27 8.27 -6.30
N TYR A 172 8.06 7.91 -5.31
CA TYR A 172 9.05 6.84 -5.41
C TYR A 172 8.91 5.91 -4.20
N MET A 173 8.82 4.63 -4.49
CA MET A 173 8.77 3.56 -3.49
C MET A 173 9.86 2.54 -3.80
N VAL A 174 10.57 2.12 -2.77
CA VAL A 174 11.44 0.96 -2.79
C VAL A 174 11.05 0.03 -1.66
N SER A 175 10.93 -1.26 -1.96
CA SER A 175 10.53 -2.27 -0.98
C SER A 175 11.31 -3.55 -1.18
N THR A 176 11.68 -4.17 -0.06
CA THR A 176 12.13 -5.56 -0.01
C THR A 176 11.15 -6.33 0.87
N ASP A 177 10.58 -7.41 0.35
CA ASP A 177 9.73 -8.35 1.06
C ASP A 177 10.35 -9.74 0.97
N ASN A 178 10.67 -10.34 2.13
CA ASN A 178 11.37 -11.61 2.19
C ASN A 178 10.44 -12.82 2.24
N LEU A 179 9.12 -12.61 2.19
CA LEU A 179 8.10 -13.64 2.10
C LEU A 179 7.05 -13.34 1.02
N GLN A 180 7.51 -12.92 -0.15
CA GLN A 180 6.62 -12.69 -1.29
C GLN A 180 6.23 -14.02 -1.93
N TYR A 181 4.93 -14.24 -2.12
CA TYR A 181 4.41 -15.40 -2.83
C TYR A 181 4.82 -15.38 -4.32
N VAL A 182 5.23 -16.54 -4.82
CA VAL A 182 5.59 -16.75 -6.22
C VAL A 182 4.53 -17.63 -6.89
N THR A 183 4.41 -18.87 -6.46
CA THR A 183 3.47 -19.85 -7.04
C THR A 183 3.19 -20.99 -6.07
N THR A 184 2.17 -21.79 -6.39
CA THR A 184 1.90 -23.09 -5.75
C THR A 184 2.12 -24.20 -6.76
N ILE A 185 2.83 -25.23 -6.37
CA ILE A 185 3.01 -26.49 -7.15
C ILE A 185 2.03 -27.50 -6.58
N GLU A 186 0.92 -27.73 -7.29
CA GLU A 186 -0.21 -28.55 -6.85
C GLU A 186 0.02 -30.07 -7.05
N ASP A 187 0.93 -30.46 -7.94
CA ASP A 187 1.21 -31.89 -8.26
C ASP A 187 2.03 -32.62 -7.19
N THR A 188 2.34 -31.94 -6.08
CA THR A 188 3.07 -32.48 -4.93
C THR A 188 2.11 -32.81 -3.78
N ASN A 189 2.46 -33.73 -2.91
CA ASN A 189 1.65 -34.08 -1.75
C ASN A 189 2.49 -34.00 -0.44
N PRO A 190 2.34 -32.95 0.40
CA PRO A 190 1.43 -31.79 0.24
C PRO A 190 1.87 -30.83 -0.86
N ASP A 191 0.98 -29.88 -1.25
CA ASP A 191 1.29 -28.80 -2.18
C ASP A 191 2.50 -27.99 -1.71
N ASN A 192 3.36 -27.60 -2.66
CA ASN A 192 4.51 -26.74 -2.37
C ASN A 192 4.17 -25.27 -2.64
N TYR A 193 4.25 -24.44 -1.59
CA TYR A 193 4.06 -23.00 -1.66
C TYR A 193 5.41 -22.32 -1.79
N ILE A 194 5.68 -21.79 -2.98
CA ILE A 194 6.95 -21.15 -3.30
C ILE A 194 6.86 -19.65 -2.97
N MET A 195 7.78 -19.20 -2.14
CA MET A 195 8.00 -17.82 -1.75
C MET A 195 9.38 -17.38 -2.19
N ALA A 196 9.63 -16.08 -2.23
CA ALA A 196 10.96 -15.52 -2.49
C ALA A 196 11.14 -14.17 -1.81
N ASN A 197 12.39 -13.68 -1.81
CA ASN A 197 12.67 -12.29 -1.53
C ASN A 197 12.39 -11.48 -2.78
N LEU A 198 11.47 -10.53 -2.69
CA LEU A 198 11.18 -9.56 -3.74
C LEU A 198 11.82 -8.22 -3.39
N HIS A 199 12.75 -7.74 -4.22
CA HIS A 199 13.15 -6.34 -4.24
C HIS A 199 12.39 -5.62 -5.35
N SER A 200 11.63 -4.58 -5.00
CA SER A 200 10.81 -3.85 -5.96
C SER A 200 11.03 -2.36 -5.89
N GLU A 201 10.98 -1.71 -7.05
CA GLU A 201 11.06 -0.27 -7.21
C GLU A 201 9.89 0.23 -8.02
N GLN A 202 9.22 1.26 -7.51
CA GLN A 202 8.11 1.91 -8.19
C GLN A 202 8.38 3.41 -8.31
N PHE A 203 8.15 3.95 -9.48
CA PHE A 203 8.13 5.39 -9.72
C PHE A 203 6.86 5.77 -10.45
N SER A 204 6.18 6.81 -9.98
CA SER A 204 5.07 7.44 -10.68
C SER A 204 5.24 8.96 -10.67
N LEU A 205 4.79 9.61 -11.75
CA LEU A 205 4.71 11.05 -11.83
C LEU A 205 3.32 11.46 -12.32
N SER A 206 2.50 12.01 -11.44
CA SER A 206 1.23 12.61 -11.85
C SER A 206 1.43 14.08 -12.23
N ALA A 207 1.09 14.42 -13.47
CA ALA A 207 1.05 15.80 -13.97
C ALA A 207 -0.39 16.19 -14.27
N ARG A 208 -0.85 17.32 -13.74
CA ARG A 208 -2.20 17.84 -14.00
C ARG A 208 -2.14 19.32 -14.37
N VAL A 209 -2.91 19.69 -15.38
CA VAL A 209 -3.09 21.07 -15.82
C VAL A 209 -4.58 21.34 -15.95
N ASN A 210 -5.08 22.34 -15.24
CA ASN A 210 -6.46 22.80 -15.33
C ASN A 210 -6.45 24.27 -15.78
N VAL A 211 -7.16 24.57 -16.84
CA VAL A 211 -7.29 25.94 -17.40
C VAL A 211 -8.77 26.25 -17.58
N GLY A 212 -9.26 27.22 -16.87
CA GLY A 212 -10.57 27.86 -17.10
C GLY A 212 -10.39 28.97 -18.13
N ILE A 213 -10.86 28.77 -19.35
CA ILE A 213 -10.78 29.78 -20.43
C ILE A 213 -11.86 30.85 -20.21
N THR A 214 -13.07 30.40 -19.89
CA THR A 214 -14.21 31.22 -19.47
C THR A 214 -14.93 30.49 -18.32
N PRO A 215 -15.94 31.11 -17.66
CA PRO A 215 -16.76 30.38 -16.69
C PRO A 215 -17.41 29.11 -17.25
N ASP A 216 -17.70 29.11 -18.56
CA ASP A 216 -18.39 28.01 -19.25
C ASP A 216 -17.45 27.07 -20.04
N MET A 217 -16.14 27.39 -20.08
CA MET A 217 -15.18 26.68 -20.92
C MET A 217 -13.90 26.33 -20.14
N SER A 218 -13.49 25.06 -20.15
CA SER A 218 -12.28 24.62 -19.50
C SER A 218 -11.53 23.53 -20.27
N ILE A 219 -10.23 23.47 -20.04
CA ILE A 219 -9.33 22.38 -20.48
C ILE A 219 -8.71 21.76 -19.25
N GLN A 220 -8.72 20.43 -19.20
CA GLN A 220 -8.07 19.65 -18.16
C GLN A 220 -7.17 18.61 -18.83
N TYR A 221 -5.94 18.56 -18.37
CA TYR A 221 -4.98 17.54 -18.79
C TYR A 221 -4.49 16.77 -17.57
N TYR A 222 -4.37 15.46 -17.73
CA TYR A 222 -3.74 14.54 -16.82
C TYR A 222 -2.76 13.66 -17.58
N GLY A 223 -1.56 13.49 -17.05
CA GLY A 223 -0.57 12.57 -17.60
C GLY A 223 0.16 11.86 -16.45
N GLN A 224 0.38 10.54 -16.61
CA GLN A 224 1.04 9.72 -15.59
C GLN A 224 1.94 8.67 -16.25
N PRO A 225 3.25 8.90 -16.35
CA PRO A 225 4.22 7.83 -16.50
C PRO A 225 4.30 7.03 -15.20
N PHE A 226 4.38 5.72 -15.31
CA PHE A 226 4.47 4.76 -14.23
C PHE A 226 5.50 3.70 -14.59
N PHE A 227 6.40 3.44 -13.67
CA PHE A 227 7.40 2.38 -13.76
C PHE A 227 7.31 1.50 -12.52
N PHE A 228 7.35 0.18 -12.71
CA PHE A 228 7.39 -0.78 -11.62
C PHE A 228 8.22 -1.98 -12.02
N SER A 229 9.23 -2.31 -11.22
CA SER A 229 10.07 -3.48 -11.41
C SER A 229 10.15 -4.32 -10.14
N GLY A 230 10.32 -5.61 -10.33
CA GLY A 230 10.52 -6.57 -9.27
C GLY A 230 11.58 -7.59 -9.64
N ASN A 231 12.50 -7.82 -8.72
CA ASN A 231 13.55 -8.82 -8.83
C ASN A 231 13.42 -9.81 -7.67
N TYR A 232 13.23 -11.08 -8.03
CA TYR A 232 13.04 -12.17 -7.07
C TYR A 232 14.33 -12.93 -6.87
N THR A 233 14.64 -13.20 -5.62
CA THR A 233 15.85 -13.92 -5.20
C THR A 233 15.53 -14.80 -3.99
N LYS A 234 16.42 -15.71 -3.61
CA LYS A 234 16.29 -16.54 -2.40
C LYS A 234 14.95 -17.25 -2.33
N PHE A 235 14.65 -18.01 -3.38
CA PHE A 235 13.46 -18.85 -3.44
C PHE A 235 13.43 -19.84 -2.29
N LYS A 236 12.24 -20.10 -1.75
CA LYS A 236 12.02 -20.97 -0.61
C LYS A 236 10.65 -21.63 -0.66
N THR A 237 10.54 -22.81 -0.09
CA THR A 237 9.24 -23.48 0.09
C THR A 237 8.80 -23.41 1.54
N ILE A 238 7.50 -23.29 1.76
CA ILE A 238 6.92 -23.31 3.11
C ILE A 238 6.91 -24.76 3.62
N THR A 239 7.57 -25.00 4.76
CA THR A 239 7.65 -26.32 5.41
C THR A 239 6.78 -26.42 6.64
N ASN A 240 6.72 -25.34 7.46
CA ASN A 240 5.91 -25.26 8.66
C ASN A 240 5.38 -23.83 8.85
N SER A 241 4.30 -23.50 8.18
CA SER A 241 3.74 -22.13 8.10
C SER A 241 3.45 -21.50 9.46
N MET A 242 3.26 -22.30 10.51
CA MET A 242 2.88 -21.88 11.87
C MET A 242 4.01 -21.96 12.89
N ALA A 243 5.24 -22.34 12.49
CA ALA A 243 6.38 -22.44 13.40
C ALA A 243 6.60 -21.13 14.19
N ASP A 244 7.00 -21.29 15.47
CA ASP A 244 7.29 -20.16 16.32
C ASP A 244 8.57 -19.44 15.87
N ASP A 245 9.61 -20.20 15.57
CA ASP A 245 10.81 -19.62 14.97
C ASP A 245 10.55 -19.26 13.49
N TYR A 246 10.99 -18.09 13.10
CA TYR A 246 10.80 -17.56 11.75
C TYR A 246 11.47 -18.43 10.69
N ASN A 247 12.69 -18.92 10.98
CA ASN A 247 13.48 -19.68 10.02
C ASN A 247 12.98 -21.12 9.86
N ASP A 248 12.18 -21.65 10.80
CA ASP A 248 11.59 -22.99 10.70
C ASP A 248 10.32 -23.01 9.84
N ARG A 249 9.84 -21.84 9.37
CA ARG A 249 8.62 -21.74 8.53
C ARG A 249 8.85 -22.15 7.10
N PHE A 250 10.09 -22.10 6.63
CA PHE A 250 10.43 -22.35 5.22
C PHE A 250 11.81 -23.00 5.10
N HIS A 251 12.02 -23.64 3.98
CA HIS A 251 13.33 -24.07 3.50
C HIS A 251 13.75 -23.17 2.34
N GLU A 252 14.87 -22.43 2.48
CA GLU A 252 15.45 -21.62 1.40
C GLU A 252 16.31 -22.53 0.51
N TYR A 253 16.04 -22.56 -0.80
CA TYR A 253 16.77 -23.39 -1.75
C TYR A 253 18.21 -22.90 -1.91
N THR A 254 19.14 -23.84 -1.83
CA THR A 254 20.55 -23.61 -2.13
C THR A 254 20.81 -23.62 -3.63
N ALA A 255 21.99 -23.14 -4.06
CA ALA A 255 22.36 -23.13 -5.47
C ALA A 255 22.44 -24.56 -6.10
N ASP A 256 22.54 -25.61 -5.27
CA ASP A 256 22.51 -27.00 -5.73
C ASP A 256 21.07 -27.54 -5.90
N GLU A 257 20.09 -26.87 -5.34
CA GLU A 257 18.67 -27.26 -5.37
C GLU A 257 17.86 -26.51 -6.42
N ILE A 258 18.29 -25.31 -6.83
CA ILE A 258 17.56 -24.51 -7.80
C ILE A 258 18.50 -23.88 -8.82
N ASN A 259 18.13 -23.92 -10.08
CA ASN A 259 18.85 -23.24 -11.16
C ASN A 259 17.90 -22.57 -12.14
N LEU A 260 18.35 -21.48 -12.74
CA LEU A 260 17.62 -20.77 -13.78
C LEU A 260 18.07 -21.24 -15.16
N ASP A 261 17.14 -21.80 -15.93
CA ASP A 261 17.27 -21.96 -17.38
C ASP A 261 16.96 -20.61 -18.04
N SER A 262 18.01 -19.85 -18.32
CA SER A 262 17.89 -18.51 -18.90
C SER A 262 17.38 -18.51 -20.35
N GLU A 263 17.47 -19.63 -21.08
CA GLU A 263 16.97 -19.74 -22.46
C GLU A 263 15.44 -19.83 -22.48
N ASN A 264 14.87 -20.55 -21.50
CA ASN A 264 13.44 -20.76 -21.39
C ASN A 264 12.77 -19.85 -20.34
N GLY A 265 13.54 -19.14 -19.51
CA GLY A 265 13.03 -18.29 -18.44
C GLY A 265 12.32 -19.07 -17.33
N VAL A 266 12.87 -20.25 -16.97
CA VAL A 266 12.26 -21.20 -16.04
C VAL A 266 13.24 -21.57 -14.94
N TYR A 267 12.79 -21.54 -13.70
CA TYR A 267 13.52 -22.12 -12.56
C TYR A 267 13.21 -23.62 -12.46
N ASN A 268 14.26 -24.45 -12.44
CA ASN A 268 14.21 -25.88 -12.21
C ASN A 268 14.65 -26.19 -10.78
N VAL A 269 13.88 -26.96 -10.04
CA VAL A 269 14.14 -27.36 -8.66
C VAL A 269 14.35 -28.85 -8.56
N ASP A 270 15.49 -29.23 -7.94
CA ASP A 270 15.88 -30.62 -7.56
C ASP A 270 16.04 -30.58 -6.03
N ALA A 271 14.93 -30.74 -5.31
CA ALA A 271 14.87 -30.52 -3.86
C ALA A 271 15.59 -31.65 -3.07
N ASP A 272 15.66 -32.86 -3.62
CA ASP A 272 16.32 -34.00 -2.99
C ASP A 272 17.77 -34.26 -3.49
N LYS A 273 18.24 -33.41 -4.43
CA LYS A 273 19.61 -33.45 -5.02
C LYS A 273 19.96 -34.77 -5.68
N ASN A 274 18.98 -35.40 -6.30
CA ASN A 274 19.19 -36.66 -7.00
C ASN A 274 19.64 -36.47 -8.47
N GLY A 275 19.73 -35.25 -8.95
CA GLY A 275 20.12 -34.85 -10.31
C GLY A 275 18.98 -34.85 -11.32
N THR A 276 17.74 -34.99 -10.86
CA THR A 276 16.53 -34.85 -11.68
C THR A 276 15.66 -33.69 -11.17
N THR A 277 15.09 -32.94 -12.09
CA THR A 277 14.18 -31.87 -11.73
C THR A 277 12.87 -32.41 -11.16
N ASP A 278 12.54 -32.05 -9.93
CA ASP A 278 11.28 -32.41 -9.28
C ASP A 278 10.11 -31.60 -9.82
N PHE A 279 10.33 -30.29 -10.00
CA PHE A 279 9.34 -29.36 -10.56
C PHE A 279 10.01 -28.09 -11.09
N SER A 280 9.23 -27.30 -11.82
CA SER A 280 9.70 -26.06 -12.42
C SER A 280 8.62 -24.98 -12.31
N PHE A 281 9.05 -23.71 -12.35
CA PHE A 281 8.16 -22.56 -12.43
C PHE A 281 8.81 -21.42 -13.21
N ASP A 282 7.97 -20.54 -13.79
CA ASP A 282 8.44 -19.41 -14.60
C ASP A 282 9.21 -18.39 -13.76
N ASP A 283 10.18 -17.70 -14.39
CA ASP A 283 10.88 -16.57 -13.78
C ASP A 283 9.87 -15.45 -13.44
N PRO A 284 9.67 -15.13 -12.15
CA PRO A 284 8.69 -14.14 -11.73
C PRO A 284 9.17 -12.69 -11.85
N ASN A 285 10.42 -12.47 -12.29
CA ASN A 285 10.97 -11.14 -12.46
C ASN A 285 10.15 -10.34 -13.48
N PHE A 286 9.95 -9.06 -13.20
CA PHE A 286 9.15 -8.22 -14.09
C PHE A 286 9.67 -6.79 -14.19
N HIS A 287 9.40 -6.19 -15.35
CA HIS A 287 9.55 -4.77 -15.61
C HIS A 287 8.28 -4.26 -16.28
N PHE A 288 7.60 -3.34 -15.63
CA PHE A 288 6.37 -2.77 -16.13
C PHE A 288 6.52 -1.27 -16.34
N LEU A 289 6.28 -0.80 -17.54
CA LEU A 289 6.28 0.61 -17.92
C LEU A 289 4.91 0.96 -18.48
N GLN A 290 4.27 1.99 -17.93
CA GLN A 290 2.98 2.45 -18.41
C GLN A 290 2.97 3.97 -18.52
N TYR A 291 2.30 4.47 -19.55
CA TYR A 291 1.93 5.88 -19.65
C TYR A 291 0.43 5.99 -19.87
N ARG A 292 -0.23 6.79 -19.05
CA ARG A 292 -1.65 7.15 -19.23
C ARG A 292 -1.79 8.65 -19.32
N SER A 293 -2.65 9.14 -20.22
CA SER A 293 -3.01 10.54 -20.27
C SER A 293 -4.45 10.74 -20.72
N ASN A 294 -5.05 11.81 -20.19
CA ASN A 294 -6.40 12.24 -20.55
C ASN A 294 -6.38 13.76 -20.78
N LEU A 295 -6.95 14.19 -21.87
CA LEU A 295 -7.25 15.58 -22.16
C LEU A 295 -8.77 15.72 -22.27
N VAL A 296 -9.33 16.63 -21.50
CA VAL A 296 -10.76 16.91 -21.50
C VAL A 296 -10.95 18.39 -21.81
N PHE A 297 -11.65 18.68 -22.89
CA PHE A 297 -12.21 19.99 -23.17
C PHE A 297 -13.69 19.97 -22.83
N ARG A 298 -14.14 20.90 -21.98
CA ARG A 298 -15.55 21.08 -21.58
C ARG A 298 -16.03 22.45 -22.01
N TRP A 299 -17.21 22.50 -22.63
CA TRP A 299 -17.85 23.74 -23.02
C TRP A 299 -19.36 23.67 -22.77
N GLU A 300 -19.84 24.49 -21.85
CA GLU A 300 -21.28 24.70 -21.64
C GLU A 300 -21.76 25.81 -22.57
N TYR A 301 -22.20 25.43 -23.77
CA TYR A 301 -22.58 26.36 -24.83
C TYR A 301 -23.99 26.99 -24.62
N LYS A 302 -24.79 26.39 -23.73
CA LYS A 302 -26.06 26.92 -23.19
C LYS A 302 -26.24 26.41 -21.78
N PRO A 303 -26.94 27.14 -20.88
CA PRO A 303 -27.25 26.65 -19.52
C PRO A 303 -27.86 25.25 -19.55
N GLY A 304 -27.21 24.30 -18.88
CA GLY A 304 -27.62 22.89 -18.82
C GLY A 304 -27.26 22.04 -20.06
N SER A 305 -26.58 22.62 -21.07
CA SER A 305 -26.13 21.88 -22.28
C SER A 305 -24.63 21.96 -22.39
N THR A 306 -23.94 20.83 -22.18
CA THR A 306 -22.48 20.76 -22.16
C THR A 306 -21.95 19.84 -23.26
N PHE A 307 -20.96 20.34 -23.98
CA PHE A 307 -20.14 19.58 -24.93
C PHE A 307 -18.86 19.14 -24.25
N PHE A 308 -18.48 17.88 -24.43
CA PHE A 308 -17.19 17.33 -24.01
C PHE A 308 -16.42 16.77 -25.20
N LEU A 309 -15.15 17.12 -25.30
CA LEU A 309 -14.19 16.45 -26.16
C LEU A 309 -13.15 15.79 -25.26
N VAL A 310 -13.06 14.47 -25.33
CA VAL A 310 -12.16 13.69 -24.48
C VAL A 310 -11.18 12.93 -25.37
N TRP A 311 -9.89 13.09 -25.08
CA TRP A 311 -8.84 12.29 -25.68
C TRP A 311 -8.08 11.54 -24.57
N SER A 312 -8.13 10.20 -24.66
CA SER A 312 -7.45 9.31 -23.73
C SER A 312 -6.38 8.52 -24.46
N GLN A 313 -5.23 8.37 -23.84
CA GLN A 313 -4.11 7.60 -24.34
C GLN A 313 -3.59 6.69 -23.23
N GLY A 314 -3.36 5.41 -23.56
CA GLY A 314 -2.65 4.43 -22.75
C GLY A 314 -1.56 3.76 -23.60
N ARG A 315 -0.38 3.55 -23.00
CA ARG A 315 0.73 2.77 -23.57
C ARG A 315 1.35 1.94 -22.46
N THR A 316 1.68 0.71 -22.76
CA THR A 316 2.44 -0.24 -21.92
C THR A 316 3.63 -0.73 -22.71
#